data_a4fe355b57dbb6d436647cb6e5eae3be
#
_entry.id   a4fe355b57dbb6d436647cb6e5eae3be
#
_cell.length_a   1.000
_cell.length_b   1.000
_cell.length_c   1.000
_cell.angle_alpha   90.00
_cell.angle_beta   90.00
_cell.angle_gamma   90.00
#
_symmetry.space_group_name_H-M   'P 1'
#
loop_
_entity.id
_entity.type
_entity.pdbx_description
1 polymer ?
#
loop_
_entity_poly.entity_id
_entity_poly.type
_entity_poly.pdbx_seq_one_letter_code
_entity_poly.pdbx_strand_id
1 'polypeptide(L)'
;MIKWTGANLTNSHTGTLRFTDGAFRLGKGRLEDAKFQIDMKSLACDDIKEAETNQMLVRHLSSDDFFDVAKYPMAKFQLTSAEALPPGTAGSPNYEIIGRLTLKGVTDQVTFAAIVGQTEPETIAAQGHLEFDRTRWDVQYASGKFFALLGKHLVNDLVQLHLIIVAKLGE
;
A
#
# COMPACT_ATOMS: atom_id res chain seq x y z
N MET A 1 -2.52 9.32 -2.40
CA MET A 1 -3.16 8.27 -3.25
C MET A 1 -2.26 7.04 -3.26
N ILE A 2 -2.84 5.86 -3.21
CA ILE A 2 -2.16 4.58 -3.35
C ILE A 2 -2.67 3.94 -4.64
N LYS A 3 -1.76 3.48 -5.49
CA LYS A 3 -2.08 2.58 -6.61
C LYS A 3 -1.69 1.18 -6.21
N TRP A 4 -2.57 0.21 -6.39
CA TRP A 4 -2.29 -1.19 -6.11
C TRP A 4 -2.24 -2.02 -7.38
N THR A 5 -1.45 -3.09 -7.36
CA THR A 5 -1.42 -4.13 -8.39
C THR A 5 -1.50 -5.49 -7.71
N GLY A 6 -2.47 -6.28 -8.12
CA GLY A 6 -2.61 -7.68 -7.75
C GLY A 6 -2.61 -8.54 -9.00
N ALA A 7 -2.11 -9.75 -8.94
CA ALA A 7 -1.98 -10.62 -10.10
C ALA A 7 -2.37 -12.07 -9.79
N ASN A 8 -2.69 -12.79 -10.85
CA ASN A 8 -2.72 -14.25 -10.89
C ASN A 8 -1.76 -14.74 -11.98
N LEU A 9 -1.78 -16.01 -12.33
CA LEU A 9 -0.86 -16.58 -13.33
C LEU A 9 -1.02 -15.98 -14.74
N THR A 10 -2.17 -15.46 -15.08
CA THR A 10 -2.51 -15.05 -16.46
C THR A 10 -2.86 -13.59 -16.61
N ASN A 11 -3.27 -12.94 -15.51
CA ASN A 11 -3.75 -11.56 -15.52
C ASN A 11 -3.23 -10.78 -14.31
N SER A 12 -3.18 -9.47 -14.45
CA SER A 12 -3.01 -8.54 -13.35
C SER A 12 -4.12 -7.49 -13.36
N HIS A 13 -4.51 -7.03 -12.20
CA HIS A 13 -5.46 -5.95 -12.03
C HIS A 13 -4.83 -4.81 -11.25
N THR A 14 -5.21 -3.60 -11.58
CA THR A 14 -4.73 -2.38 -10.94
C THR A 14 -5.90 -1.53 -10.47
N GLY A 15 -5.64 -0.75 -9.43
CA GLY A 15 -6.64 0.16 -8.91
C GLY A 15 -6.07 1.13 -7.91
N THR A 16 -6.96 1.76 -7.17
CA THR A 16 -6.60 2.83 -6.24
C THR A 16 -7.21 2.65 -4.87
N LEU A 17 -6.56 3.30 -3.88
CA LEU A 17 -7.02 3.51 -2.51
C LEU A 17 -6.69 4.95 -2.10
N ARG A 18 -7.47 5.52 -1.19
CA ARG A 18 -7.28 6.87 -0.70
C ARG A 18 -6.80 6.88 0.75
N PHE A 19 -5.92 7.83 1.05
CA PHE A 19 -5.66 8.22 2.43
C PHE A 19 -6.85 9.02 2.99
N THR A 20 -7.21 8.79 4.23
CA THR A 20 -8.18 9.61 4.98
C THR A 20 -7.49 10.62 5.87
N ASP A 21 -6.34 10.25 6.41
CA ASP A 21 -5.54 11.07 7.30
C ASP A 21 -4.06 10.69 7.18
N GLY A 22 -3.18 11.62 7.52
CA GLY A 22 -1.76 11.34 7.54
C GLY A 22 -0.94 12.56 7.94
N ALA A 23 0.19 12.30 8.55
CA ALA A 23 1.15 13.31 8.95
C ALA A 23 2.58 12.84 8.71
N PHE A 24 3.43 13.76 8.30
CA PHE A 24 4.88 13.67 8.32
C PHE A 24 5.44 14.61 9.37
N ARG A 25 6.53 14.22 10.00
CA ARG A 25 7.36 15.12 10.80
C ARG A 25 8.80 15.07 10.30
N LEU A 26 9.32 16.23 9.96
CA LEU A 26 10.75 16.42 9.65
C LEU A 26 11.45 17.05 10.85
N GLY A 27 12.58 16.49 11.22
CA GLY A 27 13.50 17.09 12.18
C GLY A 27 14.87 17.29 11.54
N LYS A 28 15.38 18.55 11.57
CA LYS A 28 16.66 18.90 10.96
C LYS A 28 16.81 18.46 9.50
N GLY A 29 15.71 18.55 8.73
CA GLY A 29 15.67 18.14 7.32
C GLY A 29 15.62 16.62 7.08
N ARG A 30 15.37 15.82 8.11
CA ARG A 30 15.24 14.35 8.01
C ARG A 30 13.83 13.91 8.38
N LEU A 31 13.37 12.84 7.77
CA LEU A 31 12.10 12.21 8.14
C LEU A 31 12.25 11.54 9.52
N GLU A 32 11.51 12.04 10.51
CA GLU A 32 11.53 11.53 11.89
C GLU A 32 10.28 10.72 12.24
N ASP A 33 9.12 11.10 11.67
CA ASP A 33 7.88 10.39 11.89
C ASP A 33 6.98 10.46 10.66
N ALA A 34 6.18 9.41 10.45
CA ALA A 34 5.13 9.37 9.45
C ALA A 34 4.05 8.39 9.88
N LYS A 35 2.80 8.82 9.79
CA LYS A 35 1.63 7.98 10.05
C LYS A 35 0.55 8.28 9.04
N PHE A 36 -0.15 7.22 8.60
CA PHE A 36 -1.21 7.33 7.61
C PHE A 36 -2.37 6.40 7.94
N GLN A 37 -3.57 6.86 7.62
CA GLN A 37 -4.77 6.05 7.59
C GLN A 37 -5.28 5.93 6.15
N ILE A 38 -5.70 4.73 5.79
CA ILE A 38 -6.12 4.37 4.44
C ILE A 38 -7.56 3.90 4.52
N ASP A 39 -8.44 4.52 3.72
CA ASP A 39 -9.84 4.13 3.60
C ASP A 39 -9.98 2.88 2.73
N MET A 40 -10.19 1.72 3.34
CA MET A 40 -10.40 0.47 2.62
C MET A 40 -11.71 0.44 1.83
N LYS A 41 -12.70 1.28 2.20
CA LYS A 41 -13.95 1.46 1.44
C LYS A 41 -13.75 2.22 0.13
N SER A 42 -12.61 2.90 -0.02
CA SER A 42 -12.23 3.60 -1.25
C SER A 42 -11.60 2.69 -2.31
N LEU A 43 -11.51 1.38 -2.05
CA LEU A 43 -10.95 0.42 -2.97
C LEU A 43 -11.69 0.48 -4.33
N ALA A 44 -10.94 0.75 -5.37
CA ALA A 44 -11.43 0.82 -6.74
C ALA A 44 -10.53 0.01 -7.68
N CYS A 45 -11.10 -0.48 -8.77
CA CYS A 45 -10.39 -1.13 -9.87
C CYS A 45 -10.42 -0.21 -11.09
N ASP A 46 -9.27 0.06 -11.70
CA ASP A 46 -9.12 1.05 -12.77
C ASP A 46 -8.99 0.44 -14.17
N ASP A 47 -8.53 -0.80 -14.28
CA ASP A 47 -8.23 -1.45 -15.57
C ASP A 47 -9.42 -2.18 -16.19
N ILE A 48 -10.36 -2.68 -15.41
CA ILE A 48 -11.57 -3.36 -15.93
C ILE A 48 -12.60 -2.31 -16.34
N LYS A 49 -12.89 -2.24 -17.65
CA LYS A 49 -13.81 -1.23 -18.20
C LYS A 49 -15.28 -1.67 -18.15
N GLU A 50 -15.53 -2.98 -18.18
CA GLU A 50 -16.89 -3.51 -18.06
C GLU A 50 -17.37 -3.36 -16.61
N ALA A 51 -18.48 -2.62 -16.43
CA ALA A 51 -18.91 -2.14 -15.10
C ALA A 51 -19.30 -3.29 -14.14
N GLU A 52 -19.95 -4.34 -14.64
CA GLU A 52 -20.38 -5.48 -13.84
C GLU A 52 -19.19 -6.29 -13.35
N THR A 53 -18.24 -6.60 -14.22
CA THR A 53 -17.00 -7.32 -13.89
C THR A 53 -16.13 -6.52 -12.93
N ASN A 54 -16.03 -5.20 -13.12
CA ASN A 54 -15.33 -4.31 -12.22
C ASN A 54 -15.92 -4.38 -10.79
N GLN A 55 -17.24 -4.21 -10.69
CA GLN A 55 -17.93 -4.29 -9.40
C GLN A 55 -17.82 -5.67 -8.76
N MET A 56 -17.83 -6.75 -9.54
CA MET A 56 -17.62 -8.10 -9.01
C MET A 56 -16.24 -8.24 -8.36
N LEU A 57 -15.18 -7.77 -9.02
CA LEU A 57 -13.84 -7.79 -8.44
C LEU A 57 -13.76 -6.94 -7.17
N VAL A 58 -14.25 -5.70 -7.20
CA VAL A 58 -14.21 -4.80 -6.03
C VAL A 58 -14.99 -5.40 -4.84
N ARG A 59 -16.19 -5.98 -5.09
CA ARG A 59 -16.95 -6.68 -4.04
C ARG A 59 -16.18 -7.85 -3.47
N HIS A 60 -15.54 -8.67 -4.31
CA HIS A 60 -14.76 -9.82 -3.87
C HIS A 60 -13.54 -9.40 -3.05
N LEU A 61 -12.78 -8.40 -3.51
CA LEU A 61 -11.66 -7.86 -2.73
C LEU A 61 -12.11 -7.25 -1.39
N SER A 62 -13.33 -6.73 -1.32
CA SER A 62 -13.89 -6.14 -0.10
C SER A 62 -14.52 -7.16 0.86
N SER A 63 -14.75 -8.39 0.40
CA SER A 63 -15.35 -9.47 1.21
C SER A 63 -14.37 -10.05 2.23
N ASP A 64 -14.86 -10.93 3.08
CA ASP A 64 -14.09 -11.67 4.10
C ASP A 64 -13.06 -12.63 3.50
N ASP A 65 -13.25 -13.08 2.24
CA ASP A 65 -12.24 -13.84 1.50
C ASP A 65 -10.93 -13.06 1.35
N PHE A 66 -11.00 -11.73 1.24
CA PHE A 66 -9.83 -10.86 1.09
C PHE A 66 -9.67 -9.91 2.27
N PHE A 67 -10.12 -8.66 2.14
CA PHE A 67 -9.78 -7.59 3.09
C PHE A 67 -10.82 -7.37 4.18
N ASP A 68 -12.00 -8.01 4.09
CA ASP A 68 -13.09 -7.88 5.06
C ASP A 68 -13.37 -6.43 5.45
N VAL A 69 -13.60 -5.59 4.43
CA VAL A 69 -13.69 -4.14 4.57
C VAL A 69 -14.86 -3.71 5.47
N ALA A 70 -15.89 -4.52 5.58
CA ALA A 70 -17.00 -4.28 6.49
C ALA A 70 -16.55 -4.29 7.96
N LYS A 71 -15.66 -5.20 8.33
CA LYS A 71 -15.11 -5.34 9.67
C LYS A 71 -13.85 -4.48 9.88
N TYR A 72 -13.04 -4.34 8.84
CA TYR A 72 -11.77 -3.61 8.88
C TYR A 72 -11.75 -2.47 7.86
N PRO A 73 -12.54 -1.40 8.07
CA PRO A 73 -12.69 -0.32 7.08
C PRO A 73 -11.46 0.55 6.91
N MET A 74 -10.45 0.39 7.78
CA MET A 74 -9.25 1.21 7.80
C MET A 74 -8.00 0.35 7.85
N ALA A 75 -7.04 0.62 6.97
CA ALA A 75 -5.66 0.20 7.16
C ALA A 75 -4.82 1.35 7.73
N LYS A 76 -3.70 1.05 8.40
CA LYS A 76 -2.86 2.04 9.06
C LYS A 76 -1.39 1.75 8.80
N PHE A 77 -0.62 2.80 8.58
CA PHE A 77 0.84 2.74 8.54
C PHE A 77 1.42 3.66 9.61
N GLN A 78 2.44 3.16 10.31
CA GLN A 78 3.25 3.91 11.26
C GLN A 78 4.72 3.69 10.97
N LEU A 79 5.46 4.77 10.75
CA LEU A 79 6.92 4.74 10.60
C LEU A 79 7.57 4.18 11.87
N THR A 80 8.55 3.29 11.71
CA THR A 80 9.43 2.82 12.78
C THR A 80 10.80 3.49 12.66
N SER A 81 11.38 3.50 11.45
CA SER A 81 12.62 4.21 11.14
C SER A 81 12.68 4.62 9.68
N ALA A 82 13.43 5.67 9.40
CA ALA A 82 13.79 6.10 8.06
C ALA A 82 15.30 6.28 7.98
N GLU A 83 15.96 5.45 7.19
CA GLU A 83 17.39 5.51 6.99
C GLU A 83 17.72 6.20 5.68
N ALA A 84 18.57 7.24 5.75
CA ALA A 84 18.98 7.96 4.55
C ALA A 84 19.85 7.04 3.68
N LEU A 85 19.51 6.93 2.42
CA LEU A 85 20.29 6.21 1.42
C LEU A 85 21.41 7.10 0.86
N PRO A 86 22.52 6.52 0.39
CA PRO A 86 23.55 7.26 -0.30
C PRO A 86 22.97 8.02 -1.51
N PRO A 87 23.51 9.21 -1.84
CA PRO A 87 23.09 9.94 -3.03
C PRO A 87 23.18 9.08 -4.29
N GLY A 88 22.08 9.02 -5.03
CA GLY A 88 21.98 8.32 -6.32
C GLY A 88 21.74 9.31 -7.47
N THR A 89 21.34 8.77 -8.62
CA THR A 89 20.90 9.61 -9.76
C THR A 89 19.56 10.30 -9.43
N ALA A 90 19.26 11.38 -10.13
CA ALA A 90 17.99 12.09 -9.97
C ALA A 90 16.79 11.11 -10.10
N GLY A 91 15.87 11.14 -9.15
CA GLY A 91 14.73 10.22 -9.07
C GLY A 91 15.00 8.89 -8.38
N SER A 92 16.24 8.66 -7.88
CA SER A 92 16.50 7.50 -7.03
C SER A 92 15.93 7.70 -5.63
N PRO A 93 15.51 6.60 -4.94
CA PRO A 93 15.13 6.65 -3.53
C PRO A 93 16.24 7.25 -2.67
N ASN A 94 15.85 8.09 -1.71
CA ASN A 94 16.76 8.71 -0.75
C ASN A 94 16.54 8.23 0.69
N TYR A 95 15.53 7.38 0.91
CA TYR A 95 15.28 6.73 2.18
C TYR A 95 14.96 5.25 2.01
N GLU A 96 15.45 4.42 2.93
CA GLU A 96 14.85 3.14 3.27
C GLU A 96 13.88 3.36 4.42
N ILE A 97 12.64 2.98 4.21
CA ILE A 97 11.54 3.14 5.17
C ILE A 97 11.23 1.79 5.81
N ILE A 98 11.26 1.75 7.13
CA ILE A 98 10.79 0.61 7.93
C ILE A 98 9.58 1.07 8.72
N GLY A 99 8.48 0.37 8.62
CA GLY A 99 7.25 0.73 9.30
C GLY A 99 6.37 -0.46 9.62
N ARG A 100 5.29 -0.20 10.34
CA ARG A 100 4.27 -1.17 10.70
C ARG A 100 3.01 -0.91 9.90
N LEU A 101 2.61 -1.89 9.11
CA LEU A 101 1.35 -1.87 8.37
C LEU A 101 0.32 -2.70 9.14
N THR A 102 -0.82 -2.09 9.47
CA THR A 102 -2.00 -2.78 9.99
C THR A 102 -3.01 -2.91 8.86
N LEU A 103 -3.34 -4.14 8.50
CA LEU A 103 -4.29 -4.49 7.45
C LEU A 103 -5.11 -5.69 7.93
N LYS A 104 -6.43 -5.71 7.70
CA LYS A 104 -7.33 -6.79 8.14
C LYS A 104 -7.14 -7.17 9.62
N GLY A 105 -6.86 -6.18 10.48
CA GLY A 105 -6.65 -6.38 11.92
C GLY A 105 -5.28 -6.93 12.32
N VAL A 106 -4.43 -7.34 11.39
CA VAL A 106 -3.06 -7.83 11.64
C VAL A 106 -2.07 -6.70 11.43
N THR A 107 -1.08 -6.60 12.32
CA THR A 107 0.01 -5.62 12.20
C THR A 107 1.34 -6.33 12.00
N ASP A 108 2.03 -6.02 10.91
CA ASP A 108 3.34 -6.59 10.63
C ASP A 108 4.28 -5.51 10.01
N GLN A 109 5.57 -5.80 10.01
CA GLN A 109 6.60 -4.89 9.49
C GLN A 109 6.65 -4.93 7.97
N VAL A 110 6.82 -3.76 7.37
CA VAL A 110 7.15 -3.58 5.95
C VAL A 110 8.41 -2.74 5.82
N THR A 111 9.16 -3.00 4.75
CA THR A 111 10.35 -2.23 4.39
C THR A 111 10.29 -1.90 2.92
N PHE A 112 10.55 -0.65 2.56
CA PHE A 112 10.54 -0.20 1.17
C PHE A 112 11.39 1.05 0.97
N ALA A 113 11.85 1.25 -0.25
CA ALA A 113 12.58 2.45 -0.63
C ALA A 113 11.61 3.57 -1.04
N ALA A 114 11.91 4.80 -0.65
CA ALA A 114 11.10 5.98 -0.95
C ALA A 114 11.94 7.19 -1.33
N ILE A 115 11.35 8.06 -2.16
CA ILE A 115 11.81 9.43 -2.38
C ILE A 115 10.98 10.31 -1.47
N VAL A 116 11.63 11.05 -0.60
CA VAL A 116 10.98 12.05 0.27
C VAL A 116 11.70 13.38 0.08
N GLY A 117 10.96 14.42 -0.23
CA GLY A 117 11.53 15.75 -0.46
C GLY A 117 10.54 16.86 -0.18
N GLN A 118 11.08 18.02 0.12
CA GLN A 118 10.32 19.26 0.21
C GLN A 118 10.18 19.85 -1.20
N THR A 119 8.98 20.06 -1.66
CA THR A 119 8.69 20.60 -3.00
C THR A 119 8.44 22.11 -2.98
N GLU A 120 7.95 22.62 -1.84
CA GLU A 120 7.70 24.02 -1.56
C GLU A 120 8.00 24.29 -0.07
N PRO A 121 8.09 25.54 0.41
CA PRO A 121 8.47 25.86 1.78
C PRO A 121 7.69 25.11 2.86
N GLU A 122 6.41 24.78 2.57
CA GLU A 122 5.52 24.10 3.52
C GLU A 122 4.94 22.77 2.97
N THR A 123 5.52 22.24 1.90
CA THR A 123 4.97 21.03 1.25
C THR A 123 6.04 19.94 1.13
N ILE A 124 5.72 18.77 1.65
CA ILE A 124 6.49 17.53 1.46
C ILE A 124 5.78 16.66 0.43
N ALA A 125 6.56 16.12 -0.49
CA ALA A 125 6.13 15.03 -1.35
C ALA A 125 6.91 13.76 -1.01
N ALA A 126 6.22 12.63 -1.02
CA ALA A 126 6.83 11.33 -0.87
C ALA A 126 6.29 10.36 -1.93
N GLN A 127 7.17 9.56 -2.48
CA GLN A 127 6.84 8.51 -3.43
C GLN A 127 7.59 7.23 -3.06
N GLY A 128 6.89 6.10 -3.01
CA GLY A 128 7.49 4.83 -2.64
C GLY A 128 6.84 3.66 -3.35
N HIS A 129 7.60 2.58 -3.49
CA HIS A 129 7.13 1.30 -3.99
C HIS A 129 7.26 0.26 -2.88
N LEU A 130 6.13 -0.28 -2.45
CA LEU A 130 6.05 -1.35 -1.46
C LEU A 130 5.55 -2.61 -2.14
N GLU A 131 6.29 -3.69 -2.03
CA GLU A 131 5.83 -5.04 -2.32
C GLU A 131 5.71 -5.81 -1.01
N PHE A 132 4.59 -6.47 -0.78
CA PHE A 132 4.37 -7.25 0.42
C PHE A 132 3.58 -8.53 0.14
N ASP A 133 3.84 -9.55 0.95
CA ASP A 133 3.11 -10.81 0.92
C ASP A 133 1.83 -10.67 1.74
N ARG A 134 0.67 -10.67 1.04
CA ARG A 134 -0.66 -10.49 1.63
C ARG A 134 -1.01 -11.54 2.68
N THR A 135 -0.42 -12.73 2.59
CA THR A 135 -0.70 -13.82 3.51
C THR A 135 -0.22 -13.55 4.94
N ARG A 136 0.72 -12.63 5.11
CA ARG A 136 1.18 -12.15 6.43
C ARG A 136 0.09 -11.36 7.18
N TRP A 137 -0.92 -10.89 6.47
CA TRP A 137 -2.10 -10.18 7.01
C TRP A 137 -3.38 -11.02 6.92
N ASP A 138 -3.27 -12.34 6.94
CA ASP A 138 -4.40 -13.26 6.89
C ASP A 138 -5.32 -13.10 5.65
N VAL A 139 -4.74 -12.67 4.53
CA VAL A 139 -5.39 -12.63 3.23
C VAL A 139 -4.94 -13.86 2.44
N GLN A 140 -5.62 -15.00 2.64
CA GLN A 140 -5.15 -16.32 2.19
C GLN A 140 -5.86 -16.83 0.94
N TYR A 141 -6.94 -16.19 0.49
CA TYR A 141 -7.76 -16.67 -0.64
C TYR A 141 -6.89 -17.05 -1.85
N ALA A 142 -7.11 -18.28 -2.34
CA ALA A 142 -6.43 -18.84 -3.50
C ALA A 142 -4.89 -18.70 -3.49
N SER A 143 -4.27 -18.66 -2.30
CA SER A 143 -2.81 -18.70 -2.15
C SER A 143 -2.32 -20.15 -2.25
N GLY A 144 -1.26 -20.37 -3.06
CA GLY A 144 -0.61 -21.67 -3.19
C GLY A 144 0.06 -22.19 -1.91
N LYS A 145 0.22 -21.33 -0.87
CA LYS A 145 0.73 -21.73 0.45
C LYS A 145 -0.31 -22.51 1.26
N PHE A 146 -1.60 -22.23 1.05
CA PHE A 146 -2.70 -22.77 1.86
C PHE A 146 -3.58 -23.75 1.10
N PHE A 147 -3.61 -23.64 -0.22
CA PHE A 147 -4.49 -24.43 -1.07
C PHE A 147 -3.69 -25.16 -2.14
N ALA A 148 -3.93 -26.45 -2.29
CA ALA A 148 -3.37 -27.27 -3.36
C ALA A 148 -4.26 -27.25 -4.61
N LEU A 149 -3.67 -27.54 -5.77
CA LEU A 149 -4.40 -27.78 -7.03
C LEU A 149 -5.22 -26.57 -7.55
N LEU A 150 -4.81 -25.34 -7.24
CA LEU A 150 -5.52 -24.14 -7.66
C LEU A 150 -5.47 -23.91 -9.19
N GLY A 151 -4.42 -24.38 -9.86
CA GLY A 151 -4.24 -24.19 -11.30
C GLY A 151 -4.37 -22.70 -11.69
N LYS A 152 -5.25 -22.41 -12.63
CA LYS A 152 -5.51 -21.02 -13.12
C LYS A 152 -6.18 -20.10 -12.09
N HIS A 153 -6.69 -20.64 -10.99
CA HIS A 153 -7.34 -19.88 -9.91
C HIS A 153 -6.35 -19.36 -8.86
N LEU A 154 -5.07 -19.73 -8.97
CA LEU A 154 -4.05 -19.26 -8.06
C LEU A 154 -3.92 -17.73 -8.15
N VAL A 155 -3.97 -17.06 -6.99
CA VAL A 155 -3.74 -15.62 -6.84
C VAL A 155 -2.37 -15.43 -6.21
N ASN A 156 -1.54 -14.59 -6.80
CA ASN A 156 -0.20 -14.29 -6.28
C ASN A 156 -0.27 -13.75 -4.85
N ASP A 157 0.67 -14.17 -4.03
CA ASP A 157 0.76 -13.70 -2.65
C ASP A 157 1.34 -12.29 -2.57
N LEU A 158 2.18 -11.91 -3.52
CA LEU A 158 2.78 -10.58 -3.58
C LEU A 158 1.80 -9.56 -4.16
N VAL A 159 1.62 -8.47 -3.44
CA VAL A 159 0.85 -7.29 -3.84
C VAL A 159 1.81 -6.11 -3.91
N GLN A 160 1.70 -5.32 -4.97
CA GLN A 160 2.52 -4.13 -5.17
C GLN A 160 1.68 -2.87 -4.90
N LEU A 161 2.26 -1.94 -4.17
CA LEU A 161 1.71 -0.61 -3.93
C LEU A 161 2.67 0.46 -4.44
N HIS A 162 2.14 1.41 -5.18
CA HIS A 162 2.81 2.67 -5.49
C HIS A 162 2.17 3.77 -4.67
N LEU A 163 2.93 4.33 -3.75
CA LEU A 163 2.51 5.35 -2.79
C LEU A 163 2.86 6.73 -3.36
N ILE A 164 1.89 7.63 -3.43
CA ILE A 164 2.07 9.03 -3.84
C ILE A 164 1.40 9.89 -2.79
N ILE A 165 2.21 10.63 -2.04
CA ILE A 165 1.77 11.43 -0.91
C ILE A 165 2.27 12.86 -1.12
N VAL A 166 1.37 13.82 -0.97
CA VAL A 166 1.68 15.24 -0.88
C VAL A 166 1.00 15.75 0.36
N ALA A 167 1.75 16.32 1.28
CA ALA A 167 1.25 16.84 2.54
C ALA A 167 1.86 18.20 2.86
N LYS A 168 1.08 19.07 3.52
CA LYS A 168 1.63 20.27 4.12
C LYS A 168 2.39 19.91 5.39
N LEU A 169 3.50 20.61 5.65
CA LEU A 169 4.14 20.58 6.96
C LEU A 169 3.15 21.16 7.96
N GLY A 170 2.77 20.38 8.97
CA GLY A 170 2.00 20.89 10.11
C GLY A 170 2.88 21.81 10.95
N GLU A 171 2.30 22.86 11.50
CA GLU A 171 2.91 23.71 12.53
C GLU A 171 3.26 22.90 13.77
#